data_872b3de2c1d7b1d69974a9ab51e97f89
#
_entry.id   872b3de2c1d7b1d69974a9ab51e97f89
#
_cell.length_a   1.000
_cell.length_b   1.000
_cell.length_c   1.000
_cell.angle_alpha   90.00
_cell.angle_beta   90.00
_cell.angle_gamma   90.00
#
_symmetry.space_group_name_H-M   'P 1'
#
loop_
_entity.id
_entity.type
_entity.pdbx_description
1 polymer ?
#
loop_
_entity_poly.entity_id
_entity_poly.type
_entity_poly.pdbx_seq_one_letter_code
_entity_poly.pdbx_strand_id
1 'polypeptide(L)'
;MIKAFPFYTQLDAMDCGPTCLRMIARYYGKSYSLQSLRSRSYLTRNGVSLLGISDAAEAIGFRTIGAKITFEQLISGIPLPCILHWNQNHFVVCYNIRKKNKEYLIDIADPVGDLITYKEQEFRKQWITTVSERESKGTVLILEPSAEFYEMEDENKKNKRSLDLSLIHISE
;
A
#
# COMPACT_ATOMS: atom_id res chain seq x y z
N MET A 1 17.41 -5.85 -14.84
CA MET A 1 17.24 -6.52 -13.54
C MET A 1 15.95 -6.01 -12.88
N ILE A 2 14.97 -6.87 -12.71
CA ILE A 2 13.72 -6.48 -12.06
C ILE A 2 13.97 -6.41 -10.56
N LYS A 3 13.82 -5.20 -10.01
CA LYS A 3 13.92 -5.01 -8.56
C LYS A 3 12.73 -5.68 -7.89
N ALA A 4 12.99 -6.54 -6.91
CA ALA A 4 11.91 -7.15 -6.14
C ALA A 4 11.10 -6.05 -5.43
N PHE A 5 9.78 -6.22 -5.36
CA PHE A 5 8.92 -5.30 -4.64
C PHE A 5 9.24 -5.35 -3.14
N PRO A 6 9.40 -4.19 -2.46
CA PRO A 6 9.68 -4.18 -1.01
C PRO A 6 8.53 -4.84 -0.25
N PHE A 7 8.86 -5.81 0.60
CA PHE A 7 7.85 -6.58 1.31
C PHE A 7 8.06 -6.48 2.82
N TYR A 8 6.97 -6.27 3.53
CA TYR A 8 6.92 -6.29 4.99
C TYR A 8 5.77 -7.16 5.44
N THR A 9 6.00 -7.96 6.47
CA THR A 9 4.96 -8.76 7.13
C THR A 9 4.30 -7.95 8.22
N GLN A 10 2.98 -8.01 8.32
CA GLN A 10 2.27 -7.38 9.43
C GLN A 10 2.57 -8.09 10.75
N LEU A 11 2.63 -7.33 11.85
CA LEU A 11 2.90 -7.85 13.19
C LEU A 11 1.62 -8.24 13.92
N ASP A 12 0.52 -7.58 13.60
CA ASP A 12 -0.78 -7.78 14.24
C ASP A 12 -1.85 -7.89 13.16
N ALA A 13 -2.96 -8.56 13.47
CA ALA A 13 -4.07 -8.72 12.54
C ALA A 13 -4.66 -7.39 12.07
N MET A 14 -4.48 -6.32 12.83
CA MET A 14 -4.99 -4.98 12.51
C MET A 14 -4.02 -4.14 11.68
N ASP A 15 -2.85 -4.64 11.37
CA ASP A 15 -1.78 -3.88 10.74
C ASP A 15 -1.71 -3.99 9.22
N CYS A 16 -2.66 -4.66 8.58
CA CYS A 16 -2.60 -4.87 7.13
C CYS A 16 -2.56 -3.54 6.34
N GLY A 17 -3.39 -2.56 6.73
CA GLY A 17 -3.41 -1.25 6.07
C GLY A 17 -2.10 -0.48 6.21
N PRO A 18 -1.64 -0.21 7.43
CA PRO A 18 -0.36 0.47 7.63
C PRO A 18 0.83 -0.27 7.01
N THR A 19 0.84 -1.60 7.01
CA THR A 19 1.89 -2.39 6.38
C THR A 19 1.88 -2.22 4.86
N CYS A 20 0.71 -2.20 4.23
CA CYS A 20 0.58 -1.91 2.81
C CYS A 20 1.14 -0.53 2.46
N LEU A 21 0.79 0.48 3.24
CA LEU A 21 1.29 1.84 3.03
C LEU A 21 2.82 1.90 3.20
N ARG A 22 3.35 1.19 4.19
CA ARG A 22 4.80 1.10 4.40
C ARG A 22 5.52 0.53 3.18
N MET A 23 4.97 -0.52 2.57
CA MET A 23 5.53 -1.12 1.36
C MET A 23 5.52 -0.14 0.19
N ILE A 24 4.42 0.59 -0.01
CA ILE A 24 4.31 1.55 -1.10
C ILE A 24 5.26 2.73 -0.90
N ALA A 25 5.35 3.26 0.32
CA ALA A 25 6.28 4.34 0.62
C ALA A 25 7.73 3.90 0.34
N ARG A 26 8.07 2.68 0.73
CA ARG A 26 9.41 2.12 0.47
C ARG A 26 9.68 1.94 -1.02
N TYR A 27 8.67 1.54 -1.78
CA TYR A 27 8.76 1.43 -3.23
C TYR A 27 9.19 2.77 -3.86
N TYR A 28 8.68 3.88 -3.34
CA TYR A 28 9.03 5.22 -3.80
C TYR A 28 10.25 5.81 -3.09
N GLY A 29 10.96 5.02 -2.29
CA GLY A 29 12.24 5.40 -1.70
C GLY A 29 12.19 6.02 -0.32
N LYS A 30 11.07 5.96 0.38
CA LYS A 30 10.91 6.49 1.73
C LYS A 30 10.69 5.38 2.74
N SER A 31 11.35 5.48 3.88
CA SER A 31 11.23 4.51 4.98
C SER A 31 10.45 5.09 6.15
N TYR A 32 9.37 4.41 6.49
CA TYR A 32 8.54 4.73 7.65
C TYR A 32 8.39 3.50 8.53
N SER A 33 8.37 3.70 9.84
CA SER A 33 8.07 2.59 10.76
C SER A 33 6.58 2.27 10.73
N LEU A 34 6.25 1.03 11.06
CA LEU A 34 4.87 0.61 11.19
C LEU A 34 4.14 1.45 12.25
N GLN A 35 4.81 1.71 13.38
CA GLN A 35 4.23 2.50 14.46
C GLN A 35 3.88 3.92 14.04
N SER A 36 4.73 4.57 13.25
CA SER A 36 4.48 5.91 12.73
C SER A 36 3.24 5.93 11.83
N LEU A 37 3.12 4.95 10.95
CA LEU A 37 1.97 4.86 10.04
C LEU A 37 0.68 4.46 10.78
N ARG A 38 0.78 3.61 11.78
CA ARG A 38 -0.34 3.26 12.66
C ARG A 38 -0.94 4.48 13.34
N SER A 39 -0.10 5.31 13.94
CA SER A 39 -0.55 6.49 14.67
C SER A 39 -1.26 7.48 13.76
N ARG A 40 -0.90 7.52 12.49
CA ARG A 40 -1.53 8.38 11.48
C ARG A 40 -2.79 7.80 10.87
N SER A 41 -3.04 6.50 11.07
CA SER A 41 -4.16 5.77 10.46
C SER A 41 -5.40 5.69 11.33
N TYR A 42 -5.37 6.20 12.55
CA TYR A 42 -6.49 6.15 13.49
C TYR A 42 -7.03 4.73 13.67
N LEU A 43 -6.19 3.86 14.22
CA LEU A 43 -6.52 2.45 14.46
C LEU A 43 -7.73 2.31 15.39
N THR A 44 -8.73 1.53 14.97
CA THR A 44 -9.91 1.19 15.78
C THR A 44 -9.83 -0.30 16.19
N ARG A 45 -10.79 -0.75 16.99
CA ARG A 45 -10.90 -2.16 17.40
C ARG A 45 -11.03 -3.12 16.23
N ASN A 46 -11.61 -2.66 15.13
CA ASN A 46 -11.84 -3.45 13.93
C ASN A 46 -10.72 -3.30 12.89
N GLY A 47 -9.60 -2.69 13.27
CA GLY A 47 -8.49 -2.42 12.37
C GLY A 47 -8.57 -1.02 11.76
N VAL A 48 -7.78 -0.79 10.73
CA VAL A 48 -7.71 0.49 10.03
C VAL A 48 -8.67 0.47 8.85
N SER A 49 -9.48 1.51 8.72
CA SER A 49 -10.38 1.68 7.57
C SER A 49 -9.62 2.21 6.35
N LEU A 50 -10.25 2.12 5.18
CA LEU A 50 -9.69 2.71 3.95
C LEU A 50 -9.44 4.21 4.13
N LEU A 51 -10.36 4.92 4.80
CA LEU A 51 -10.19 6.35 5.10
C LEU A 51 -8.97 6.58 5.99
N GLY A 52 -8.77 5.76 7.00
CA GLY A 52 -7.60 5.86 7.87
C GLY A 52 -6.29 5.65 7.12
N ILE A 53 -6.24 4.70 6.20
CA ILE A 53 -5.07 4.47 5.34
C ILE A 53 -4.85 5.68 4.44
N SER A 54 -5.92 6.20 3.86
CA SER A 54 -5.89 7.39 3.01
C SER A 54 -5.33 8.60 3.77
N ASP A 55 -5.82 8.84 4.99
CA ASP A 55 -5.34 9.94 5.82
C ASP A 55 -3.86 9.81 6.15
N ALA A 56 -3.41 8.60 6.49
CA ALA A 56 -1.99 8.35 6.75
C ALA A 56 -1.14 8.57 5.49
N ALA A 57 -1.62 8.12 4.35
CA ALA A 57 -0.92 8.30 3.07
C ALA A 57 -0.80 9.78 2.71
N GLU A 58 -1.87 10.55 2.87
CA GLU A 58 -1.84 11.99 2.61
C GLU A 58 -0.94 12.73 3.59
N ALA A 59 -0.90 12.29 4.85
CA ALA A 59 -0.02 12.87 5.86
C ALA A 59 1.46 12.73 5.49
N ILE A 60 1.84 11.74 4.72
CA ILE A 60 3.23 11.55 4.26
C ILE A 60 3.46 12.01 2.82
N GLY A 61 2.48 12.66 2.21
CA GLY A 61 2.65 13.34 0.93
C GLY A 61 2.09 12.63 -0.30
N PHE A 62 1.32 11.57 -0.13
CA PHE A 62 0.58 10.97 -1.24
C PHE A 62 -0.72 11.73 -1.51
N ARG A 63 -1.13 11.72 -2.76
CA ARG A 63 -2.50 12.03 -3.14
C ARG A 63 -3.26 10.72 -3.25
N THR A 64 -4.46 10.66 -2.69
CA THR A 64 -5.22 9.42 -2.63
C THR A 64 -6.61 9.58 -3.24
N ILE A 65 -7.07 8.52 -3.88
CA ILE A 65 -8.44 8.41 -4.39
C ILE A 65 -8.94 7.01 -4.07
N GLY A 66 -10.02 6.95 -3.27
CA GLY A 66 -10.73 5.71 -3.02
C GLY A 66 -11.87 5.54 -4.02
N ALA A 67 -12.00 4.38 -4.64
CA ALA A 67 -13.02 4.13 -5.64
C ALA A 67 -13.44 2.68 -5.71
N LYS A 68 -14.66 2.45 -6.21
CA LYS A 68 -15.12 1.12 -6.61
C LYS A 68 -15.01 1.05 -8.12
N ILE A 69 -14.24 0.09 -8.62
CA ILE A 69 -13.94 -0.04 -10.03
C ILE A 69 -14.10 -1.48 -10.51
N THR A 70 -14.23 -1.64 -11.83
CA THR A 70 -14.25 -2.95 -12.46
C THR A 70 -12.82 -3.46 -12.65
N PHE A 71 -12.69 -4.75 -12.93
CA PHE A 71 -11.38 -5.34 -13.26
C PHE A 71 -10.79 -4.69 -14.51
N GLU A 72 -11.62 -4.41 -15.51
CA GLU A 72 -11.19 -3.76 -16.75
C GLU A 72 -10.62 -2.36 -16.48
N GLN A 73 -11.23 -1.63 -15.57
CA GLN A 73 -10.72 -0.31 -15.15
C GLN A 73 -9.40 -0.45 -14.40
N LEU A 74 -9.27 -1.47 -13.57
CA LEU A 74 -8.03 -1.71 -12.82
C LEU A 74 -6.84 -1.95 -13.77
N ILE A 75 -7.03 -2.77 -14.81
CA ILE A 75 -5.93 -3.12 -15.72
C ILE A 75 -5.65 -2.03 -16.76
N SER A 76 -6.56 -1.10 -16.99
CA SER A 76 -6.45 -0.14 -18.10
C SER A 76 -5.83 1.21 -17.74
N GLY A 77 -5.58 1.52 -16.48
CA GLY A 77 -5.02 2.85 -16.21
C GLY A 77 -4.85 3.23 -14.75
N ILE A 78 -4.99 2.30 -13.83
CA ILE A 78 -4.76 2.61 -12.42
C ILE A 78 -3.25 2.60 -12.15
N PRO A 79 -2.68 3.67 -11.55
CA PRO A 79 -1.28 3.67 -11.16
C PRO A 79 -0.98 2.57 -10.17
N LEU A 80 0.11 1.83 -10.42
CA LEU A 80 0.58 0.79 -9.50
C LEU A 80 1.89 1.23 -8.83
N PRO A 81 2.14 0.87 -7.59
CA PRO A 81 1.30 0.02 -6.72
C PRO A 81 0.08 0.76 -6.17
N CYS A 82 -0.99 0.01 -5.95
CA CYS A 82 -2.19 0.51 -5.31
C CYS A 82 -2.62 -0.44 -4.18
N ILE A 83 -3.52 0.01 -3.31
CA ILE A 83 -4.04 -0.80 -2.21
C ILE A 83 -5.42 -1.31 -2.60
N LEU A 84 -5.67 -2.60 -2.41
CA LEU A 84 -6.93 -3.25 -2.68
C LEU A 84 -7.58 -3.74 -1.40
N HIS A 85 -8.88 -3.58 -1.28
CA HIS A 85 -9.66 -4.18 -0.21
C HIS A 85 -9.92 -5.65 -0.56
N TRP A 86 -9.56 -6.54 0.34
CA TRP A 86 -9.45 -7.96 0.09
C TRP A 86 -10.28 -8.74 1.09
N ASN A 87 -11.12 -9.64 0.63
CA ASN A 87 -11.95 -10.48 1.52
C ASN A 87 -12.65 -9.70 2.64
N GLN A 88 -13.22 -8.55 2.32
CA GLN A 88 -14.00 -7.68 3.22
C GLN A 88 -13.23 -7.00 4.36
N ASN A 89 -12.22 -7.64 4.95
CA ASN A 89 -11.55 -7.11 6.14
C ASN A 89 -10.02 -7.03 6.03
N HIS A 90 -9.48 -7.23 4.85
CA HIS A 90 -8.03 -7.26 4.65
C HIS A 90 -7.62 -6.28 3.57
N PHE A 91 -6.38 -5.80 3.62
CA PHE A 91 -5.80 -4.94 2.59
C PHE A 91 -4.53 -5.57 2.05
N VAL A 92 -4.37 -5.49 0.76
CA VAL A 92 -3.18 -5.98 0.06
C VAL A 92 -2.69 -4.93 -0.94
N VAL A 93 -1.45 -5.07 -1.39
CA VAL A 93 -0.89 -4.19 -2.43
C VAL A 93 -0.89 -4.94 -3.76
N CYS A 94 -1.46 -4.32 -4.78
CA CYS A 94 -1.30 -4.76 -6.16
C CYS A 94 -0.14 -3.96 -6.76
N TYR A 95 0.96 -4.63 -7.10
CA TYR A 95 2.15 -3.92 -7.56
C TYR A 95 2.50 -4.20 -9.02
N ASN A 96 1.89 -5.20 -9.65
CA ASN A 96 2.13 -5.47 -11.06
C ASN A 96 0.96 -6.25 -11.67
N ILE A 97 0.64 -5.95 -12.91
CA ILE A 97 -0.35 -6.69 -13.70
C ILE A 97 0.27 -6.96 -15.06
N ARG A 98 0.28 -8.21 -15.47
CA ARG A 98 0.86 -8.64 -16.74
C ARG A 98 -0.06 -9.61 -17.45
N LYS A 99 0.07 -9.67 -18.77
CA LYS A 99 -0.70 -10.58 -19.60
C LYS A 99 0.23 -11.63 -20.19
N LYS A 100 -0.08 -12.89 -19.96
CA LYS A 100 0.70 -14.01 -20.47
C LYS A 100 -0.24 -15.04 -21.09
N ASN A 101 -0.04 -15.38 -22.35
CA ASN A 101 -0.88 -16.37 -23.07
C ASN A 101 -2.38 -16.05 -22.98
N LYS A 102 -2.75 -14.79 -23.21
CA LYS A 102 -4.14 -14.27 -23.14
C LYS A 102 -4.75 -14.30 -21.74
N GLU A 103 -3.97 -14.58 -20.70
CA GLU A 103 -4.41 -14.61 -19.33
C GLU A 103 -3.74 -13.50 -18.52
N TYR A 104 -4.50 -12.83 -17.66
CA TYR A 104 -3.95 -11.81 -16.76
C TYR A 104 -3.39 -12.47 -15.51
N LEU A 105 -2.20 -12.02 -15.12
CA LEU A 105 -1.54 -12.39 -13.88
C LEU A 105 -1.38 -11.14 -13.03
N ILE A 106 -1.84 -11.22 -11.79
CA ILE A 106 -1.85 -10.07 -10.87
C ILE A 106 -0.90 -10.38 -9.72
N ASP A 107 0.13 -9.55 -9.57
CA ASP A 107 1.13 -9.71 -8.53
C ASP A 107 0.72 -8.91 -7.29
N ILE A 108 0.52 -9.62 -6.20
CA ILE A 108 -0.02 -9.11 -4.94
C ILE A 108 1.02 -9.27 -3.84
N ALA A 109 1.23 -8.21 -3.06
CA ALA A 109 1.97 -8.26 -1.81
C ALA A 109 0.95 -8.32 -0.67
N ASP A 110 0.86 -9.46 -0.01
CA ASP A 110 -0.08 -9.71 1.08
C ASP A 110 0.66 -9.65 2.42
N PRO A 111 0.33 -8.67 3.29
CA PRO A 111 1.03 -8.52 4.57
C PRO A 111 0.95 -9.74 5.50
N VAL A 112 -0.05 -10.57 5.35
CA VAL A 112 -0.20 -11.81 6.15
C VAL A 112 0.63 -12.95 5.57
N GLY A 113 0.77 -12.97 4.27
CA GLY A 113 1.40 -14.08 3.57
C GLY A 113 2.75 -13.72 2.97
N ASP A 114 2.75 -13.48 1.68
CA ASP A 114 3.97 -13.29 0.90
C ASP A 114 3.64 -12.51 -0.38
N LEU A 115 4.59 -12.46 -1.28
CA LEU A 115 4.35 -12.03 -2.65
C LEU A 115 3.71 -13.19 -3.41
N ILE A 116 2.48 -12.98 -3.88
CA ILE A 116 1.67 -14.03 -4.51
C ILE A 116 1.19 -13.55 -5.87
N THR A 117 1.29 -14.41 -6.88
CA THR A 117 0.74 -14.13 -8.20
C THR A 117 -0.60 -14.85 -8.36
N TYR A 118 -1.63 -14.10 -8.66
CA TYR A 118 -2.97 -14.63 -8.87
C TYR A 118 -3.34 -14.62 -10.35
N LYS A 119 -4.07 -15.64 -10.77
CA LYS A 119 -4.77 -15.62 -12.05
C LYS A 119 -6.05 -14.80 -11.91
N GLU A 120 -6.55 -14.27 -13.02
CA GLU A 120 -7.71 -13.38 -13.00
C GLU A 120 -8.89 -13.94 -12.19
N GLN A 121 -9.26 -15.21 -12.40
CA GLN A 121 -10.40 -15.81 -11.71
C GLN A 121 -10.21 -15.84 -10.20
N GLU A 122 -9.03 -16.25 -9.74
CA GLU A 122 -8.71 -16.29 -8.32
C GLU A 122 -8.65 -14.88 -7.72
N PHE A 123 -8.07 -13.93 -8.47
CA PHE A 123 -8.01 -12.53 -8.06
C PHE A 123 -9.42 -11.97 -7.88
N ARG A 124 -10.31 -12.19 -8.84
CA ARG A 124 -11.67 -11.68 -8.78
C ARG A 124 -12.43 -12.19 -7.56
N LYS A 125 -12.27 -13.46 -7.20
CA LYS A 125 -12.91 -14.04 -6.01
C LYS A 125 -12.51 -13.33 -4.72
N GLN A 126 -11.27 -12.87 -4.64
CA GLN A 126 -10.77 -12.21 -3.44
C GLN A 126 -11.12 -10.72 -3.40
N TRP A 127 -11.14 -10.07 -4.54
CA TRP A 127 -11.23 -8.61 -4.64
C TRP A 127 -12.63 -8.08 -4.88
N ILE A 128 -13.42 -8.73 -5.73
CA ILE A 128 -14.76 -8.28 -6.09
C ILE A 128 -15.69 -8.39 -4.87
N THR A 129 -16.32 -7.28 -4.51
CA THR A 129 -17.22 -7.22 -3.36
C THR A 129 -18.63 -6.79 -3.75
N THR A 130 -18.81 -6.15 -4.89
CA THR A 130 -20.11 -5.69 -5.36
C THR A 130 -20.40 -6.31 -6.72
N VAL A 131 -21.48 -7.09 -6.79
CA VAL A 131 -21.90 -7.71 -8.02
C VAL A 131 -23.29 -7.18 -8.36
N SER A 132 -23.42 -6.53 -9.50
CA SER A 132 -24.70 -6.11 -10.06
C SER A 132 -24.94 -6.87 -11.37
N GLU A 133 -26.14 -6.75 -11.93
CA GLU A 133 -26.50 -7.43 -13.19
C GLU A 133 -25.58 -7.04 -14.35
N ARG A 134 -24.96 -5.84 -14.28
CA ARG A 134 -24.15 -5.29 -15.38
C ARG A 134 -22.66 -5.22 -15.07
N GLU A 135 -22.29 -5.11 -13.80
CA GLU A 135 -20.89 -4.86 -13.43
C GLU A 135 -20.53 -5.54 -12.12
N SER A 136 -19.29 -6.01 -12.05
CA SER A 136 -18.67 -6.51 -10.82
C SER A 136 -17.54 -5.56 -10.44
N LYS A 137 -17.54 -5.05 -9.21
CA LYS A 137 -16.59 -4.05 -8.76
C LYS A 137 -15.89 -4.44 -7.48
N GLY A 138 -14.65 -4.02 -7.35
CA GLY A 138 -13.88 -4.07 -6.12
C GLY A 138 -13.44 -2.68 -5.69
N THR A 139 -12.97 -2.57 -4.45
CA THR A 139 -12.52 -1.30 -3.88
C THR A 139 -11.02 -1.16 -4.00
N VAL A 140 -10.57 0.02 -4.46
CA VAL A 140 -9.17 0.38 -4.62
C VAL A 140 -8.88 1.70 -3.93
N LEU A 141 -7.69 1.81 -3.34
CA LEU A 141 -7.11 3.08 -2.95
C LEU A 141 -5.94 3.37 -3.88
N ILE A 142 -6.10 4.40 -4.69
CA ILE A 142 -5.08 4.86 -5.62
C ILE A 142 -4.17 5.83 -4.87
N LEU A 143 -2.86 5.64 -4.98
CA LEU A 143 -1.87 6.50 -4.34
C LEU A 143 -0.89 7.01 -5.38
N GLU A 144 -0.68 8.33 -5.39
CA GLU A 144 0.33 8.96 -6.22
C GLU A 144 1.21 9.85 -5.34
N PRO A 145 2.55 9.68 -5.37
CA PRO A 145 3.41 10.57 -4.60
C PRO A 145 3.36 11.98 -5.19
N SER A 146 3.18 12.96 -4.31
CA SER A 146 3.23 14.38 -4.70
C SER A 146 4.63 14.95 -4.49
N ALA A 147 4.82 16.22 -4.88
CA ALA A 147 6.07 16.90 -4.59
C ALA A 147 6.39 16.90 -3.09
N GLU A 148 5.36 17.05 -2.26
CA GLU A 148 5.52 17.02 -0.79
C GLU A 148 6.10 15.71 -0.30
N PHE A 149 5.70 14.59 -0.90
CA PHE A 149 6.24 13.28 -0.52
C PHE A 149 7.76 13.25 -0.63
N TYR A 150 8.30 13.79 -1.71
CA TYR A 150 9.75 13.82 -1.94
C TYR A 150 10.47 14.87 -1.13
N GLU A 151 9.80 15.94 -0.76
CA GLU A 151 10.37 17.03 0.06
C GLU A 151 10.40 16.70 1.55
N MET A 152 9.45 15.87 2.04
CA MET A 152 9.39 15.47 3.44
C MET A 152 10.54 14.52 3.77
N GLU A 153 11.06 14.65 4.97
CA GLU A 153 12.09 13.74 5.47
C GLU A 153 11.46 12.47 6.01
N ASP A 154 11.95 11.32 5.57
CA ASP A 154 11.57 10.06 6.14
C ASP A 154 12.34 9.79 7.45
N GLU A 155 11.99 8.71 8.13
CA GLU A 155 12.60 8.36 9.42
C GLU A 155 14.09 8.07 9.33
N ASN A 156 14.57 7.53 8.21
CA ASN A 156 16.01 7.28 8.04
C ASN A 156 16.82 8.56 8.04
N LYS A 157 16.35 9.61 7.37
CA LYS A 157 17.01 10.91 7.37
C LYS A 157 16.96 11.57 8.73
N LYS A 158 15.83 11.49 9.43
CA LYS A 158 15.68 12.03 10.79
C LYS A 158 16.61 11.34 11.77
N ASN A 159 16.73 10.03 11.70
CA ASN A 159 17.63 9.26 12.56
C ASN A 159 19.09 9.59 12.27
N LYS A 160 19.46 9.75 11.01
CA LYS A 160 20.81 10.15 10.61
C LYS A 160 21.18 11.52 11.16
N ARG A 161 20.29 12.51 11.03
CA ARG A 161 20.51 13.86 11.57
C ARG A 161 20.64 13.85 13.08
N SER A 162 19.81 13.09 13.76
CA SER A 162 19.87 12.96 15.22
C SER A 162 21.19 12.36 15.66
N LEU A 163 21.70 11.36 14.97
CA LEU A 163 23.01 10.77 15.25
C LEU A 163 24.15 11.76 14.98
N ASP A 164 24.09 12.49 13.89
CA ASP A 164 25.11 13.50 13.54
C ASP A 164 25.14 14.62 14.57
N LEU A 165 23.98 15.10 15.02
CA LEU A 165 23.88 16.11 16.07
C LEU A 165 24.42 15.57 17.40
N SER A 166 24.13 14.34 17.73
CA SER A 166 24.64 13.67 18.92
C SER A 166 26.16 13.57 18.91
N LEU A 167 26.75 13.23 17.76
CA LEU A 167 28.19 13.17 17.57
C LEU A 167 28.86 14.56 17.73
N ILE A 168 28.23 15.63 17.24
CA ILE A 168 28.71 16.98 17.38
C ILE A 168 28.74 17.39 18.86
N HIS A 169 27.73 17.01 19.63
CA HIS A 169 27.70 17.30 21.08
C HIS A 169 28.76 16.57 21.88
N ILE A 170 29.10 15.35 21.47
CA ILE A 170 30.11 14.52 22.16
C ILE A 170 31.52 15.05 21.90
N SER A 171 31.75 15.76 20.80
CA SER A 171 33.08 16.27 20.43
C SER A 171 33.49 17.53 21.16
N GLU A 172 32.64 18.09 21.97
CA GLU A 172 32.99 19.19 22.89
C GLU A 172 33.57 18.59 24.19
#